data_1286417c20721269dec63cb6d221305b
#
_entry.id   1286417c20721269dec63cb6d221305b
#
_cell.length_a   1.000
_cell.length_b   1.000
_cell.length_c   1.000
_cell.angle_alpha   90.00
_cell.angle_beta   90.00
_cell.angle_gamma   90.00
#
_symmetry.space_group_name_H-M   'P 1'
#
loop_
_entity.id
_entity.type
_entity.pdbx_description
1 polymer ?
#
loop_
_entity_poly.entity_id
_entity_poly.type
_entity_poly.pdbx_seq_one_letter_code
_entity_poly.pdbx_strand_id
1 'polypeptide(L)'
;RWEWLRSSIGIGGLLLAPELLLSNEEIKKFNPRSLSSIIKLSSNENPYGPSQAVQKAVIKAFENGCRYTYDYSDALAVKLAKKHGVEPENIIITGGSTEGLKITGLTFSQGGGEIIAGKPTFLAMMDFAEHWGAKINWVPVGEDKGYDLNAINDRINPNTKLVFLCNPNNPTGTV
;
A
#
# COMPACT_ATOMS: atom_id res chain seq x y z
N ARG A 1 29.52 -15.90 14.26
CA ARG A 1 29.14 -15.06 15.43
C ARG A 1 29.86 -13.69 15.43
N TRP A 2 31.12 -13.64 14.97
CA TRP A 2 31.92 -12.41 14.92
C TRP A 2 31.65 -11.54 13.68
N GLU A 3 31.22 -12.08 12.57
CA GLU A 3 30.92 -11.30 11.37
C GLU A 3 29.67 -10.43 11.52
N TRP A 4 28.68 -10.91 12.30
CA TRP A 4 27.47 -10.14 12.61
C TRP A 4 27.81 -8.89 13.44
N LEU A 5 28.73 -9.01 14.39
CA LEU A 5 29.21 -7.88 15.22
C LEU A 5 30.00 -6.85 14.39
N ARG A 6 30.75 -7.27 13.37
CA ARG A 6 31.45 -6.36 12.44
C ARG A 6 30.47 -5.56 11.58
N SER A 7 29.39 -6.17 11.12
CA SER A 7 28.32 -5.50 10.38
C SER A 7 27.58 -4.49 11.26
N SER A 8 27.37 -4.81 12.55
CA SER A 8 26.71 -3.93 13.52
C SER A 8 27.56 -2.72 13.90
N ILE A 9 28.88 -2.85 13.91
CA ILE A 9 29.81 -1.73 14.15
C ILE A 9 29.79 -0.74 12.96
N GLY A 10 29.63 -1.23 11.73
CA GLY A 10 29.49 -0.38 10.55
C GLY A 10 28.26 0.51 10.59
N ILE A 11 27.13 -0.01 11.09
CA ILE A 11 25.88 0.76 11.26
C ILE A 11 25.98 1.70 12.46
N GLY A 12 26.60 1.26 13.57
CA GLY A 12 26.83 2.12 14.74
C GLY A 12 27.79 3.28 14.47
N GLY A 13 28.79 3.09 13.60
CA GLY A 13 29.70 4.16 13.17
C GLY A 13 29.01 5.27 12.38
N LEU A 14 27.98 4.94 11.60
CA LEU A 14 27.17 5.95 10.88
C LEU A 14 26.34 6.83 11.84
N LEU A 15 25.93 6.29 12.98
CA LEU A 15 25.14 7.02 13.99
C LEU A 15 25.99 7.95 14.86
N LEU A 16 27.31 7.76 14.87
CA LEU A 16 28.26 8.58 15.65
C LEU A 16 28.92 9.71 14.84
N ALA A 17 28.60 9.83 13.56
CA ALA A 17 29.09 10.89 12.69
C ALA A 17 27.92 11.80 12.27
N PRO A 18 27.53 12.79 13.12
CA PRO A 18 26.47 13.74 12.78
C PRO A 18 26.78 14.55 11.51
N GLU A 19 28.02 14.56 11.07
CA GLU A 19 28.49 15.21 9.83
C GLU A 19 28.12 14.43 8.56
N LEU A 20 27.66 13.18 8.68
CA LEU A 20 27.11 12.37 7.57
C LEU A 20 25.60 12.59 7.36
N LEU A 21 24.95 13.42 8.17
CA LEU A 21 23.62 13.89 7.85
C LEU A 21 23.74 14.78 6.61
N LEU A 22 23.12 14.35 5.54
CA LEU A 22 23.06 15.09 4.28
C LEU A 22 22.74 16.55 4.58
N SER A 23 23.61 17.46 4.15
CA SER A 23 23.38 18.89 4.29
C SER A 23 22.07 19.26 3.58
N ASN A 24 21.47 20.38 3.97
CA ASN A 24 20.29 20.91 3.27
C ASN A 24 20.54 21.09 1.75
N GLU A 25 21.78 21.34 1.35
CA GLU A 25 22.20 21.42 -0.04
C GLU A 25 22.25 20.04 -0.72
N GLU A 26 22.64 18.99 -0.01
CA GLU A 26 22.63 17.62 -0.54
C GLU A 26 21.21 17.07 -0.63
N ILE A 27 20.34 17.37 0.34
CA ILE A 27 18.91 17.07 0.29
C ILE A 27 18.25 17.77 -0.91
N LYS A 28 18.61 19.02 -1.19
CA LYS A 28 18.15 19.74 -2.39
C LYS A 28 18.66 19.12 -3.69
N LYS A 29 19.86 18.52 -3.67
CA LYS A 29 20.43 17.79 -4.81
C LYS A 29 19.80 16.41 -5.01
N PHE A 30 19.19 15.82 -3.98
CA PHE A 30 18.46 14.58 -4.08
C PHE A 30 17.12 14.81 -4.79
N ASN A 31 17.20 15.01 -6.10
CA ASN A 31 16.04 15.09 -6.96
C ASN A 31 15.83 13.70 -7.60
N PRO A 32 14.80 12.93 -7.23
CA PRO A 32 14.52 11.63 -7.84
C PRO A 32 14.43 11.70 -9.37
N ARG A 33 14.09 12.86 -9.92
CA ARG A 33 14.05 13.10 -11.36
C ARG A 33 15.43 13.13 -12.03
N SER A 34 16.51 13.34 -11.25
CA SER A 34 17.88 13.36 -11.79
C SER A 34 18.49 11.96 -11.91
N LEU A 35 17.87 10.94 -11.33
CA LEU A 35 18.45 9.60 -11.23
C LEU A 35 18.24 8.72 -12.46
N SER A 36 17.41 9.11 -13.42
CA SER A 36 17.31 8.38 -14.69
C SER A 36 16.78 9.25 -15.84
N SER A 37 17.46 9.17 -16.99
CA SER A 37 16.94 9.63 -18.27
C SER A 37 15.83 8.70 -18.81
N ILE A 38 15.53 7.62 -18.09
CA ILE A 38 14.55 6.60 -18.48
C ILE A 38 13.16 7.05 -18.01
N ILE A 39 12.23 7.14 -18.96
CA ILE A 39 10.81 7.36 -18.64
C ILE A 39 10.24 6.05 -18.11
N LYS A 40 9.85 6.05 -16.83
CA LYS A 40 9.22 4.90 -16.18
C LYS A 40 7.71 4.93 -16.40
N LEU A 41 7.20 3.96 -17.17
CA LEU A 41 5.76 3.81 -17.47
C LEU A 41 5.10 2.68 -16.68
N SER A 42 5.83 2.01 -15.79
CA SER A 42 5.32 0.91 -14.96
C SER A 42 4.90 1.38 -13.58
N SER A 43 4.08 0.57 -12.91
CA SER A 43 3.69 0.70 -11.49
C SER A 43 2.74 1.86 -11.17
N ASN A 44 2.19 2.55 -12.15
CA ASN A 44 1.23 3.67 -11.97
C ASN A 44 1.73 4.74 -10.98
N GLU A 45 3.03 5.04 -11.01
CA GLU A 45 3.64 6.03 -10.13
C GLU A 45 3.30 7.45 -10.54
N ASN A 46 3.21 8.36 -9.56
CA ASN A 46 3.06 9.78 -9.83
C ASN A 46 4.38 10.38 -10.37
N PRO A 47 4.47 10.76 -11.66
CA PRO A 47 5.70 11.28 -12.25
C PRO A 47 6.11 12.66 -11.73
N TYR A 48 5.20 13.36 -11.07
CA TYR A 48 5.45 14.72 -10.54
C TYR A 48 6.07 14.69 -9.14
N GLY A 49 6.05 13.53 -8.47
CA GLY A 49 6.53 13.38 -7.09
C GLY A 49 5.65 14.12 -6.06
N PRO A 50 6.10 14.24 -4.81
CA PRO A 50 5.37 14.91 -3.76
C PRO A 50 5.38 16.43 -3.94
N SER A 51 4.30 17.11 -3.53
CA SER A 51 4.23 18.57 -3.53
C SER A 51 5.27 19.18 -2.57
N GLN A 52 5.62 20.46 -2.77
CA GLN A 52 6.53 21.16 -1.87
C GLN A 52 6.03 21.20 -0.42
N ALA A 53 4.71 21.28 -0.22
CA ALA A 53 4.11 21.26 1.11
C ALA A 53 4.37 19.90 1.80
N VAL A 54 4.20 18.80 1.07
CA VAL A 54 4.48 17.44 1.57
C VAL A 54 5.97 17.28 1.88
N GLN A 55 6.86 17.73 0.98
CA GLN A 55 8.30 17.64 1.21
C GLN A 55 8.71 18.37 2.50
N LYS A 56 8.23 19.62 2.71
CA LYS A 56 8.50 20.39 3.93
C LYS A 56 7.95 19.69 5.18
N ALA A 57 6.75 19.13 5.11
CA ALA A 57 6.14 18.42 6.24
C ALA A 57 6.93 17.15 6.61
N VAL A 58 7.39 16.38 5.63
CA VAL A 58 8.23 15.19 5.85
C VAL A 58 9.55 15.56 6.50
N ILE A 59 10.26 16.60 5.97
CA ILE A 59 11.50 17.07 6.55
C ILE A 59 11.32 17.48 8.02
N LYS A 60 10.28 18.25 8.33
CA LYS A 60 9.96 18.65 9.71
C LYS A 60 9.67 17.46 10.62
N ALA A 61 9.03 16.43 10.09
CA ALA A 61 8.67 15.24 10.87
C ALA A 61 9.88 14.38 11.28
N PHE A 62 11.04 14.53 10.62
CA PHE A 62 12.26 13.78 10.98
C PHE A 62 12.70 13.98 12.42
N GLU A 63 12.46 15.15 13.00
CA GLU A 63 12.78 15.44 14.41
C GLU A 63 12.11 14.43 15.37
N ASN A 64 10.95 13.92 15.00
CA ASN A 64 10.18 12.96 15.77
C ASN A 64 10.27 11.51 15.21
N GLY A 65 11.12 11.28 14.20
CA GLY A 65 11.23 9.99 13.52
C GLY A 65 11.69 8.82 14.40
N CYS A 66 12.25 9.11 15.58
CA CYS A 66 12.65 8.13 16.60
C CYS A 66 11.52 7.76 17.57
N ARG A 67 10.32 8.33 17.43
CA ARG A 67 9.18 8.11 18.31
C ARG A 67 8.14 7.20 17.66
N TYR A 68 7.36 6.51 18.48
CA TYR A 68 6.18 5.82 18.00
C TYR A 68 5.14 6.81 17.46
N THR A 69 4.41 6.41 16.44
CA THR A 69 3.55 7.31 15.65
C THR A 69 2.07 7.22 16.00
N TYR A 70 1.72 6.66 17.17
CA TYR A 70 0.31 6.44 17.55
C TYR A 70 -0.56 7.71 17.43
N ASP A 71 -0.10 8.82 18.01
CA ASP A 71 -0.84 10.09 17.97
C ASP A 71 -1.03 10.61 16.52
N TYR A 72 -0.07 10.38 15.64
CA TYR A 72 -0.16 10.78 14.24
C TYR A 72 -1.12 9.90 13.46
N SER A 73 -1.13 8.60 13.72
CA SER A 73 -2.07 7.65 13.10
C SER A 73 -3.50 7.96 13.49
N ASP A 74 -3.74 8.19 14.78
CA ASP A 74 -5.06 8.54 15.30
C ASP A 74 -5.56 9.88 14.75
N ALA A 75 -4.69 10.90 14.72
CA ALA A 75 -5.02 12.20 14.14
C ALA A 75 -5.32 12.10 12.63
N LEU A 76 -4.65 11.19 11.90
CA LEU A 76 -4.94 10.93 10.50
C LEU A 76 -6.29 10.24 10.34
N ALA A 77 -6.59 9.22 11.16
CA ALA A 77 -7.87 8.51 11.14
C ALA A 77 -9.03 9.47 11.36
N VAL A 78 -8.94 10.36 12.37
CA VAL A 78 -9.96 11.39 12.65
C VAL A 78 -10.16 12.33 11.45
N LYS A 79 -9.08 12.78 10.80
CA LYS A 79 -9.18 13.66 9.61
C LYS A 79 -9.84 12.96 8.43
N LEU A 80 -9.51 11.69 8.20
CA LEU A 80 -10.09 10.89 7.13
C LEU A 80 -11.56 10.60 7.40
N ALA A 81 -11.89 10.22 8.63
CA ALA A 81 -13.27 9.99 9.06
C ALA A 81 -14.15 11.23 8.79
N LYS A 82 -13.70 12.40 9.23
CA LYS A 82 -14.39 13.68 8.95
C LYS A 82 -14.55 13.94 7.45
N LYS A 83 -13.52 13.64 6.65
CA LYS A 83 -13.56 13.84 5.20
C LYS A 83 -14.59 12.93 4.52
N HIS A 84 -14.76 11.72 5.02
CA HIS A 84 -15.62 10.70 4.43
C HIS A 84 -17.00 10.59 5.11
N GLY A 85 -17.26 11.36 6.17
CA GLY A 85 -18.53 11.34 6.88
C GLY A 85 -18.78 10.04 7.63
N VAL A 86 -17.73 9.44 8.19
CA VAL A 86 -17.77 8.20 8.99
C VAL A 86 -17.12 8.44 10.35
N GLU A 87 -17.26 7.49 11.28
CA GLU A 87 -16.59 7.55 12.58
C GLU A 87 -15.11 7.12 12.47
N PRO A 88 -14.20 7.60 13.34
CA PRO A 88 -12.78 7.24 13.32
C PRO A 88 -12.52 5.73 13.39
N GLU A 89 -13.38 4.98 14.10
CA GLU A 89 -13.31 3.53 14.24
C GLU A 89 -13.54 2.80 12.91
N ASN A 90 -14.12 3.48 11.91
CA ASN A 90 -14.28 2.94 10.55
C ASN A 90 -13.04 3.15 9.67
N ILE A 91 -11.97 3.75 10.21
CA ILE A 91 -10.73 4.03 9.47
C ILE A 91 -9.61 3.19 10.02
N ILE A 92 -8.96 2.42 9.14
CA ILE A 92 -7.74 1.66 9.44
C ILE A 92 -6.58 2.29 8.68
N ILE A 93 -5.55 2.73 9.40
CA ILE A 93 -4.33 3.27 8.81
C ILE A 93 -3.35 2.11 8.59
N THR A 94 -2.83 1.99 7.37
CA THR A 94 -1.89 0.93 6.98
C THR A 94 -0.66 1.52 6.28
N GLY A 95 0.42 0.76 6.20
CA GLY A 95 1.63 1.10 5.46
C GLY A 95 1.43 1.02 3.93
N GLY A 96 0.32 1.57 3.45
CA GLY A 96 -0.11 1.55 2.05
C GLY A 96 -1.19 0.49 1.76
N SER A 97 -1.87 0.65 0.62
CA SER A 97 -2.99 -0.21 0.22
C SER A 97 -2.63 -1.69 0.11
N THR A 98 -1.38 -2.02 -0.25
CA THR A 98 -0.94 -3.42 -0.35
C THR A 98 -0.97 -4.14 1.00
N GLU A 99 -0.59 -3.46 2.09
CA GLU A 99 -0.71 -4.03 3.44
C GLU A 99 -2.17 -4.25 3.80
N GLY A 100 -3.03 -3.25 3.60
CA GLY A 100 -4.47 -3.38 3.84
C GLY A 100 -5.09 -4.53 3.06
N LEU A 101 -4.76 -4.68 1.78
CA LEU A 101 -5.23 -5.78 0.93
C LEU A 101 -4.75 -7.15 1.44
N LYS A 102 -3.48 -7.27 1.85
CA LYS A 102 -2.94 -8.52 2.39
C LYS A 102 -3.60 -8.90 3.72
N ILE A 103 -3.79 -7.94 4.62
CA ILE A 103 -4.49 -8.17 5.89
C ILE A 103 -5.92 -8.62 5.62
N THR A 104 -6.63 -7.96 4.70
CA THR A 104 -7.99 -8.35 4.29
C THR A 104 -8.00 -9.76 3.72
N GLY A 105 -7.10 -10.06 2.78
CA GLY A 105 -6.96 -11.40 2.21
C GLY A 105 -6.73 -12.46 3.29
N LEU A 106 -5.83 -12.22 4.23
CA LEU A 106 -5.55 -13.13 5.35
C LEU A 106 -6.79 -13.33 6.22
N THR A 107 -7.46 -12.24 6.62
CA THR A 107 -8.62 -12.29 7.51
C THR A 107 -9.74 -13.14 6.93
N PHE A 108 -10.03 -12.96 5.65
CA PHE A 108 -11.14 -13.65 4.99
C PHE A 108 -10.77 -15.02 4.39
N SER A 109 -9.47 -15.42 4.42
CA SER A 109 -9.03 -16.76 4.04
C SER A 109 -9.00 -17.75 5.19
N GLN A 110 -9.06 -17.28 6.45
CA GLN A 110 -9.00 -18.15 7.62
C GLN A 110 -10.14 -19.19 7.63
N GLY A 111 -9.78 -20.45 7.87
CA GLY A 111 -10.73 -21.56 7.88
C GLY A 111 -11.14 -22.06 6.50
N GLY A 112 -10.45 -21.63 5.46
CA GLY A 112 -10.84 -21.88 4.07
C GLY A 112 -12.06 -21.06 3.70
N GLY A 113 -12.09 -20.46 2.56
CA GLY A 113 -13.20 -19.64 2.10
C GLY A 113 -13.02 -19.32 0.64
N GLU A 114 -14.05 -18.72 0.06
CA GLU A 114 -14.02 -18.31 -1.32
C GLU A 114 -14.01 -16.80 -1.41
N ILE A 115 -13.09 -16.27 -2.23
CA ILE A 115 -13.06 -14.87 -2.63
C ILE A 115 -13.45 -14.79 -4.09
N ILE A 116 -14.47 -14.00 -4.42
CA ILE A 116 -14.88 -13.76 -5.80
C ILE A 116 -14.18 -12.51 -6.30
N ALA A 117 -13.55 -12.59 -7.47
CA ALA A 117 -12.84 -11.47 -8.08
C ALA A 117 -12.96 -11.47 -9.60
N GLY A 118 -12.97 -10.30 -10.20
CA GLY A 118 -12.90 -10.17 -11.67
C GLY A 118 -11.54 -10.60 -12.23
N LYS A 119 -11.49 -10.97 -13.51
CA LYS A 119 -10.23 -11.30 -14.19
C LYS A 119 -10.20 -10.67 -15.59
N PRO A 120 -9.22 -9.80 -15.90
CA PRO A 120 -8.08 -9.38 -15.06
C PRO A 120 -8.46 -8.37 -13.99
N THR A 121 -7.69 -8.35 -12.88
CA THR A 121 -7.75 -7.34 -11.83
C THR A 121 -6.41 -7.25 -11.07
N PHE A 122 -6.30 -6.38 -10.06
CA PHE A 122 -5.11 -6.25 -9.23
C PHE A 122 -4.96 -7.44 -8.28
N LEU A 123 -3.82 -8.14 -8.33
CA LEU A 123 -3.66 -9.47 -7.74
C LEU A 123 -3.17 -9.50 -6.29
N ALA A 124 -2.70 -8.37 -5.73
CA ALA A 124 -1.99 -8.37 -4.45
C ALA A 124 -2.75 -9.00 -3.27
N MET A 125 -4.10 -8.95 -3.28
CA MET A 125 -4.91 -9.64 -2.27
C MET A 125 -5.00 -11.14 -2.57
N MET A 126 -5.32 -11.50 -3.82
CA MET A 126 -5.61 -12.89 -4.22
C MET A 126 -4.38 -13.78 -4.07
N ASP A 127 -3.23 -13.36 -4.59
CA ASP A 127 -1.97 -14.11 -4.47
C ASP A 127 -1.63 -14.39 -3.00
N PHE A 128 -1.90 -13.44 -2.12
CA PHE A 128 -1.65 -13.61 -0.69
C PHE A 128 -2.70 -14.51 -0.04
N ALA A 129 -3.98 -14.33 -0.35
CA ALA A 129 -5.09 -15.12 0.20
C ALA A 129 -5.00 -16.60 -0.20
N GLU A 130 -4.64 -16.90 -1.46
CA GLU A 130 -4.43 -18.28 -1.93
C GLU A 130 -3.33 -18.99 -1.14
N HIS A 131 -2.23 -18.27 -0.82
CA HIS A 131 -1.15 -18.81 0.02
C HIS A 131 -1.67 -19.24 1.41
N TRP A 132 -2.70 -18.59 1.91
CA TRP A 132 -3.32 -18.87 3.21
C TRP A 132 -4.61 -19.74 3.09
N GLY A 133 -4.83 -20.36 1.93
CA GLY A 133 -5.84 -21.40 1.73
C GLY A 133 -7.18 -20.90 1.20
N ALA A 134 -7.31 -19.63 0.81
CA ALA A 134 -8.51 -19.17 0.12
C ALA A 134 -8.60 -19.77 -1.28
N LYS A 135 -9.81 -20.04 -1.73
CA LYS A 135 -10.12 -20.34 -3.12
C LYS A 135 -10.57 -19.07 -3.83
N ILE A 136 -9.94 -18.74 -4.95
CA ILE A 136 -10.37 -17.60 -5.76
C ILE A 136 -11.32 -18.06 -6.86
N ASN A 137 -12.53 -17.53 -6.84
CA ASN A 137 -13.53 -17.74 -7.86
C ASN A 137 -13.46 -16.57 -8.86
N TRP A 138 -12.79 -16.83 -9.98
CA TRP A 138 -12.56 -15.84 -11.01
C TRP A 138 -13.76 -15.64 -11.93
N VAL A 139 -14.18 -14.39 -12.10
CA VAL A 139 -15.24 -13.98 -13.04
C VAL A 139 -14.59 -13.20 -14.18
N PRO A 140 -14.64 -13.65 -15.43
CA PRO A 140 -14.14 -12.86 -16.54
C PRO A 140 -14.82 -11.48 -16.60
N VAL A 141 -14.05 -10.44 -16.93
CA VAL A 141 -14.64 -9.13 -17.26
C VAL A 141 -15.37 -9.18 -18.58
N GLY A 142 -16.32 -8.30 -18.80
CA GLY A 142 -17.06 -8.18 -20.05
C GLY A 142 -16.19 -7.75 -21.24
N GLU A 143 -16.77 -7.67 -22.42
CA GLU A 143 -16.08 -7.20 -23.63
C GLU A 143 -15.61 -5.75 -23.52
N ASP A 144 -16.37 -4.93 -22.81
CA ASP A 144 -16.06 -3.55 -22.44
C ASP A 144 -14.98 -3.42 -21.35
N LYS A 145 -14.46 -4.55 -20.85
CA LYS A 145 -13.51 -4.66 -19.73
C LYS A 145 -14.07 -4.23 -18.37
N GLY A 146 -15.36 -3.98 -18.27
CA GLY A 146 -16.08 -3.78 -17.02
C GLY A 146 -16.37 -5.09 -16.28
N TYR A 147 -16.73 -4.99 -15.00
CA TYR A 147 -17.16 -6.16 -14.23
C TYR A 147 -18.57 -6.59 -14.64
N ASP A 148 -18.76 -7.87 -14.90
CA ASP A 148 -20.08 -8.48 -14.99
C ASP A 148 -20.62 -8.71 -13.57
N LEU A 149 -21.34 -7.72 -13.06
CA LEU A 149 -21.90 -7.77 -11.69
C LEU A 149 -22.97 -8.87 -11.54
N ASN A 150 -23.68 -9.21 -12.61
CA ASN A 150 -24.66 -10.32 -12.57
C ASN A 150 -23.93 -11.65 -12.44
N ALA A 151 -22.91 -11.90 -13.25
CA ALA A 151 -22.10 -13.10 -13.15
C ALA A 151 -21.35 -13.21 -11.80
N ILE A 152 -20.95 -12.09 -11.20
CA ILE A 152 -20.37 -12.04 -9.84
C ILE A 152 -21.44 -12.45 -8.82
N ASN A 153 -22.62 -11.85 -8.88
CA ASN A 153 -23.73 -12.15 -7.98
C ASN A 153 -24.15 -13.61 -8.03
N ASP A 154 -24.26 -14.18 -9.23
CA ASP A 154 -24.67 -15.58 -9.44
C ASP A 154 -23.66 -16.59 -8.85
N ARG A 155 -22.42 -16.18 -8.59
CA ARG A 155 -21.39 -17.02 -7.98
C ARG A 155 -21.34 -16.93 -6.46
N ILE A 156 -22.05 -15.98 -5.85
CA ILE A 156 -22.13 -15.89 -4.39
C ILE A 156 -22.81 -17.14 -3.82
N ASN A 157 -22.14 -17.75 -2.86
CA ASN A 157 -22.60 -18.99 -2.23
C ASN A 157 -22.21 -18.99 -0.73
N PRO A 158 -22.68 -19.96 0.09
CA PRO A 158 -22.40 -19.97 1.53
C PRO A 158 -20.92 -20.00 1.92
N ASN A 159 -20.01 -20.38 1.01
CA ASN A 159 -18.57 -20.37 1.24
C ASN A 159 -17.92 -19.03 0.87
N THR A 160 -18.63 -18.14 0.18
CA THR A 160 -18.14 -16.82 -0.21
C THR A 160 -17.91 -15.96 1.04
N LYS A 161 -16.67 -15.52 1.25
CA LYS A 161 -16.24 -14.66 2.36
C LYS A 161 -16.03 -13.21 1.94
N LEU A 162 -15.69 -13.01 0.67
CA LEU A 162 -15.36 -11.69 0.15
C LEU A 162 -15.65 -11.60 -1.35
N VAL A 163 -16.14 -10.46 -1.78
CA VAL A 163 -16.17 -10.06 -3.21
C VAL A 163 -15.18 -8.90 -3.37
N PHE A 164 -14.20 -9.06 -4.25
CA PHE A 164 -13.19 -8.05 -4.52
C PHE A 164 -13.48 -7.32 -5.84
N LEU A 165 -13.69 -5.99 -5.74
CA LEU A 165 -13.86 -5.09 -6.88
C LEU A 165 -12.80 -3.98 -6.81
N CYS A 166 -11.90 -3.97 -7.78
CA CYS A 166 -10.90 -2.92 -7.94
C CYS A 166 -11.49 -1.81 -8.82
N ASN A 167 -11.73 -0.63 -8.24
CA ASN A 167 -12.38 0.46 -8.98
C ASN A 167 -11.63 1.79 -8.74
N PRO A 168 -11.07 2.45 -9.76
CA PRO A 168 -10.90 1.96 -11.14
C PRO A 168 -10.12 0.65 -11.21
N ASN A 169 -10.50 -0.26 -12.12
CA ASN A 169 -9.86 -1.57 -12.24
C ASN A 169 -8.42 -1.46 -12.76
N ASN A 170 -7.50 -2.12 -12.12
CA ASN A 170 -6.14 -2.30 -12.61
C ASN A 170 -5.99 -3.73 -13.17
N PRO A 171 -5.70 -3.95 -14.48
CA PRO A 171 -5.05 -3.00 -15.39
C PRO A 171 -5.97 -2.29 -16.39
N THR A 172 -7.28 -2.52 -16.40
CA THR A 172 -8.15 -2.08 -17.50
C THR A 172 -8.48 -0.58 -17.47
N GLY A 173 -8.44 0.04 -16.27
CA GLY A 173 -8.81 1.44 -16.07
C GLY A 173 -10.33 1.70 -16.08
N THR A 174 -11.15 0.67 -16.22
CA THR A 174 -12.62 0.78 -16.21
C THR A 174 -13.17 1.04 -14.80
N VAL A 175 -14.30 1.71 -14.71
CA VAL A 175 -15.02 2.06 -13.47
C VAL A 175 -16.42 1.43 -13.48
#